data_75e3165d8e92228e09b1465145017332
#
_entry.id   75e3165d8e92228e09b1465145017332
#
_cell.length_a   1.000
_cell.length_b   1.000
_cell.length_c   1.000
_cell.angle_alpha   90.00
_cell.angle_beta   90.00
_cell.angle_gamma   90.00
#
_symmetry.space_group_name_H-M   'P 1'
#
loop_
_entity.id
_entity.type
_entity.pdbx_description
1 polymer ?
#
loop_
_entity_poly.entity_id
_entity_poly.type
_entity_poly.pdbx_seq_one_letter_code
_entity_poly.pdbx_strand_id
1 'polypeptide(L)'
;GTTSIRYGVTRDKVVRMKVLLSDGSVAQIEGLKASEFKAKTEQDSLEGNIYKGIYKELSNKDIAKSINKEFPDPKIHRRNTGYAVDALLDMQPFREDGEAFNLGALLAGSEGTLALTMEITLQLDALPPTYAAMLVPHYHSLEDCLSDVAPVMIHPLFLCEMMDRVILDCTKNNLEQKENRFFVSGNPEALLMLE
;
A
#
# COMPACT_ATOMS: atom_id res chain seq x y z
N GLY A 1 3.83 -2.42 6.28
CA GLY A 1 4.26 -3.21 7.41
C GLY A 1 3.83 -4.66 7.29
N THR A 2 4.24 -5.50 8.22
CA THR A 2 3.95 -6.95 8.24
C THR A 2 2.46 -7.26 8.27
N THR A 3 1.67 -6.43 8.96
CA THR A 3 0.22 -6.58 9.09
C THR A 3 -0.59 -6.00 7.93
N SER A 4 0.07 -5.56 6.85
CA SER A 4 -0.64 -4.99 5.69
C SER A 4 -1.50 -6.01 4.93
N ILE A 5 -1.25 -7.30 5.08
CA ILE A 5 -2.12 -8.36 4.55
C ILE A 5 -3.51 -8.32 5.19
N ARG A 6 -3.63 -7.82 6.41
CA ARG A 6 -4.89 -7.70 7.15
C ARG A 6 -5.52 -6.32 7.03
N TYR A 7 -4.70 -5.27 7.14
CA TYR A 7 -5.16 -3.88 7.28
C TYR A 7 -5.00 -3.04 6.02
N GLY A 8 -4.41 -3.59 4.96
CA GLY A 8 -4.09 -2.82 3.75
C GLY A 8 -2.89 -1.91 3.95
N VAL A 9 -2.79 -0.90 3.12
CA VAL A 9 -1.70 0.08 3.14
C VAL A 9 -2.23 1.47 3.54
N THR A 10 -1.34 2.39 3.91
CA THR A 10 -1.72 3.75 4.34
C THR A 10 -2.57 4.47 3.28
N ARG A 11 -2.31 4.25 2.00
CA ARG A 11 -3.08 4.81 0.88
C ARG A 11 -4.57 4.50 0.99
N ASP A 12 -4.92 3.28 1.39
CA ASP A 12 -6.31 2.82 1.51
C ASP A 12 -7.05 3.48 2.69
N LYS A 13 -6.31 4.13 3.59
CA LYS A 13 -6.83 4.74 4.82
C LYS A 13 -6.92 6.27 4.75
N VAL A 14 -6.42 6.88 3.70
CA VAL A 14 -6.45 8.34 3.56
C VAL A 14 -7.85 8.82 3.24
N VAL A 15 -8.49 9.47 4.20
CA VAL A 15 -9.81 10.10 4.03
C VAL A 15 -9.63 11.51 3.47
N ARG A 16 -8.72 12.29 4.05
CA ARG A 16 -8.51 13.69 3.72
C ARG A 16 -7.10 14.13 4.04
N MET A 17 -6.56 15.05 3.24
CA MET A 17 -5.27 15.70 3.48
C MET A 17 -5.40 17.20 3.28
N LYS A 18 -4.68 17.99 4.09
CA LYS A 18 -4.39 19.40 3.84
C LYS A 18 -2.94 19.52 3.42
N VAL A 19 -2.71 20.09 2.26
CA VAL A 19 -1.38 20.12 1.66
C VAL A 19 -1.00 21.53 1.23
N LEU A 20 0.30 21.84 1.31
CA LEU A 20 0.90 23.02 0.74
C LEU A 20 1.45 22.68 -0.65
N LEU A 21 0.98 23.40 -1.67
CA LEU A 21 1.44 23.24 -3.05
C LEU A 21 2.69 24.08 -3.34
N SER A 22 3.31 23.86 -4.50
CA SER A 22 4.59 24.50 -4.87
C SER A 22 4.50 26.01 -5.08
N ASP A 23 3.31 26.56 -5.29
CA ASP A 23 3.06 28.01 -5.39
C ASP A 23 2.77 28.68 -4.04
N GLY A 24 2.81 27.92 -2.94
CA GLY A 24 2.47 28.38 -1.60
C GLY A 24 0.97 28.36 -1.28
N SER A 25 0.12 27.95 -2.20
CA SER A 25 -1.31 27.78 -1.93
C SER A 25 -1.57 26.52 -1.11
N VAL A 26 -2.66 26.54 -0.35
CA VAL A 26 -3.10 25.40 0.47
C VAL A 26 -4.31 24.74 -0.19
N ALA A 27 -4.22 23.43 -0.42
CA ALA A 27 -5.32 22.63 -0.98
C ALA A 27 -5.86 21.65 0.03
N GLN A 28 -7.18 21.45 -0.01
CA GLN A 28 -7.89 20.40 0.72
C GLN A 28 -8.15 19.24 -0.24
N ILE A 29 -7.51 18.12 0.02
CA ILE A 29 -7.61 16.88 -0.78
C ILE A 29 -8.52 15.91 -0.04
N GLU A 30 -9.62 15.52 -0.67
CA GLU A 30 -10.63 14.60 -0.13
C GLU A 30 -11.38 13.89 -1.25
N GLY A 31 -12.27 12.96 -0.91
CA GLY A 31 -13.08 12.25 -1.91
C GLY A 31 -14.01 13.17 -2.67
N LEU A 32 -13.92 13.20 -3.99
CA LEU A 32 -14.71 14.02 -4.91
C LEU A 32 -15.58 13.13 -5.80
N LYS A 33 -16.88 13.41 -5.86
CA LYS A 33 -17.75 12.84 -6.88
C LYS A 33 -17.38 13.39 -8.26
N ALA A 34 -17.81 12.74 -9.33
CA ALA A 34 -17.49 13.15 -10.70
C ALA A 34 -17.83 14.62 -11.00
N SER A 35 -18.94 15.14 -10.48
CA SER A 35 -19.31 16.56 -10.65
C SER A 35 -18.39 17.51 -9.89
N GLU A 36 -17.95 17.14 -8.68
CA GLU A 36 -17.03 17.93 -7.85
C GLU A 36 -15.61 17.92 -8.46
N PHE A 37 -15.19 16.77 -8.95
CA PHE A 37 -13.94 16.64 -9.71
C PHE A 37 -13.93 17.57 -10.91
N LYS A 38 -15.03 17.57 -11.71
CA LYS A 38 -15.17 18.47 -12.84
C LYS A 38 -15.08 19.94 -12.42
N ALA A 39 -15.78 20.33 -11.36
CA ALA A 39 -15.70 21.70 -10.84
C ALA A 39 -14.26 22.10 -10.43
N LYS A 40 -13.46 21.17 -9.89
CA LYS A 40 -12.03 21.39 -9.61
C LYS A 40 -11.23 21.68 -10.88
N THR A 41 -11.50 20.99 -11.99
CA THR A 41 -10.77 21.22 -13.26
C THR A 41 -11.07 22.60 -13.89
N GLU A 42 -12.14 23.27 -13.47
CA GLU A 42 -12.55 24.60 -13.97
C GLU A 42 -11.97 25.76 -13.15
N GLN A 43 -11.30 25.47 -12.04
CA GLN A 43 -10.69 26.51 -11.19
C GLN A 43 -9.42 27.10 -11.83
N ASP A 44 -9.31 28.42 -11.77
CA ASP A 44 -8.10 29.16 -12.18
C ASP A 44 -7.09 29.20 -11.02
N SER A 45 -6.44 28.09 -10.76
CA SER A 45 -5.48 27.90 -9.67
C SER A 45 -4.50 26.77 -10.00
N LEU A 46 -3.39 26.65 -9.26
CA LEU A 46 -2.48 25.51 -9.40
C LEU A 46 -3.22 24.19 -9.10
N GLU A 47 -4.06 24.16 -8.06
CA GLU A 47 -4.88 22.99 -7.75
C GLU A 47 -5.77 22.61 -8.94
N GLY A 48 -6.49 23.58 -9.53
CA GLY A 48 -7.34 23.36 -10.71
C GLY A 48 -6.53 22.83 -11.91
N ASN A 49 -5.34 23.36 -12.14
CA ASN A 49 -4.44 22.91 -13.21
C ASN A 49 -3.95 21.46 -12.98
N ILE A 50 -3.71 21.06 -11.74
CA ILE A 50 -3.36 19.68 -11.38
C ILE A 50 -4.51 18.73 -11.74
N TYR A 51 -5.74 19.02 -11.29
CA TYR A 51 -6.91 18.19 -11.62
C TYR A 51 -7.18 18.14 -13.13
N LYS A 52 -7.02 19.26 -13.84
CA LYS A 52 -7.15 19.33 -15.30
C LYS A 52 -6.09 18.49 -16.02
N GLY A 53 -4.84 18.55 -15.55
CA GLY A 53 -3.75 17.72 -16.06
C GLY A 53 -4.01 16.24 -15.88
N ILE A 54 -4.39 15.83 -14.67
CA ILE A 54 -4.74 14.44 -14.34
C ILE A 54 -5.90 13.96 -15.24
N TYR A 55 -6.95 14.77 -15.38
CA TYR A 55 -8.07 14.43 -16.25
C TYR A 55 -7.65 14.20 -17.69
N LYS A 56 -6.83 15.10 -18.24
CA LYS A 56 -6.32 15.00 -19.61
C LYS A 56 -5.52 13.72 -19.83
N GLU A 57 -4.59 13.43 -18.92
CA GLU A 57 -3.71 12.26 -19.05
C GLU A 57 -4.46 10.94 -18.87
N LEU A 58 -5.24 10.81 -17.77
CA LEU A 58 -5.92 9.54 -17.47
C LEU A 58 -7.15 9.27 -18.36
N SER A 59 -7.73 10.30 -19.00
CA SER A 59 -8.78 10.11 -20.03
C SER A 59 -8.22 9.66 -21.39
N ASN A 60 -6.90 9.70 -21.58
CA ASN A 60 -6.28 9.19 -22.79
C ASN A 60 -6.24 7.65 -22.76
N LYS A 61 -6.91 7.02 -23.72
CA LYS A 61 -7.07 5.55 -23.79
C LYS A 61 -5.73 4.81 -23.93
N ASP A 62 -4.76 5.39 -24.60
CA ASP A 62 -3.45 4.75 -24.80
C ASP A 62 -2.64 4.81 -23.50
N ILE A 63 -2.71 5.93 -22.78
CA ILE A 63 -2.09 6.07 -21.45
C ILE A 63 -2.75 5.13 -20.45
N ALA A 64 -4.07 5.11 -20.38
CA ALA A 64 -4.81 4.20 -19.49
C ALA A 64 -4.47 2.72 -19.77
N LYS A 65 -4.37 2.34 -21.07
CA LYS A 65 -3.95 1.00 -21.47
C LYS A 65 -2.52 0.68 -21.04
N SER A 66 -1.60 1.63 -21.19
CA SER A 66 -0.21 1.48 -20.73
C SER A 66 -0.12 1.29 -19.23
N ILE A 67 -0.85 2.11 -18.44
CA ILE A 67 -0.93 1.99 -16.99
C ILE A 67 -1.39 0.58 -16.61
N ASN A 68 -2.51 0.12 -17.16
CA ASN A 68 -3.07 -1.21 -16.87
C ASN A 68 -2.15 -2.37 -17.28
N LYS A 69 -1.26 -2.16 -18.25
CA LYS A 69 -0.31 -3.17 -18.71
C LYS A 69 0.97 -3.21 -17.87
N GLU A 70 1.50 -2.03 -17.52
CA GLU A 70 2.83 -1.92 -16.90
C GLU A 70 2.79 -1.95 -15.37
N PHE A 71 1.65 -1.62 -14.75
CA PHE A 71 1.49 -1.74 -13.30
C PHE A 71 1.25 -3.19 -12.88
N PRO A 72 1.64 -3.57 -11.65
CA PRO A 72 1.40 -4.92 -11.13
C PRO A 72 -0.08 -5.32 -11.16
N ASP A 73 -0.34 -6.63 -11.32
CA ASP A 73 -1.70 -7.18 -11.25
C ASP A 73 -2.42 -6.68 -9.98
N PRO A 74 -3.67 -6.20 -10.07
CA PRO A 74 -4.46 -5.75 -8.92
C PRO A 74 -4.61 -6.79 -7.80
N LYS A 75 -4.41 -8.08 -8.09
CA LYS A 75 -4.35 -9.14 -7.08
C LYS A 75 -3.16 -9.01 -6.12
N ILE A 76 -2.13 -8.27 -6.53
CA ILE A 76 -0.97 -7.98 -5.67
C ILE A 76 -1.32 -6.75 -4.83
N HIS A 77 -1.84 -6.96 -3.63
CA HIS A 77 -2.30 -5.88 -2.75
C HIS A 77 -1.18 -4.99 -2.22
N ARG A 78 0.02 -5.55 -1.99
CA ARG A 78 1.22 -4.79 -1.57
C ARG A 78 2.06 -4.44 -2.78
N ARG A 79 1.81 -3.29 -3.36
CA ARG A 79 2.61 -2.77 -4.47
C ARG A 79 3.12 -1.36 -4.14
N ASN A 80 4.40 -1.14 -4.33
CA ASN A 80 5.09 0.13 -4.06
C ASN A 80 6.00 0.47 -5.26
N THR A 81 5.38 0.64 -6.43
CA THR A 81 6.07 0.90 -7.70
C THR A 81 5.87 2.35 -8.13
N GLY A 82 6.51 3.29 -7.42
CA GLY A 82 6.39 4.72 -7.72
C GLY A 82 5.01 5.31 -7.39
N TYR A 83 4.60 6.32 -8.13
CA TYR A 83 3.31 6.99 -7.93
C TYR A 83 2.14 6.10 -8.34
N ALA A 84 1.13 6.00 -7.49
CA ALA A 84 -0.03 5.14 -7.71
C ALA A 84 -1.05 5.76 -8.68
N VAL A 85 -0.64 6.03 -9.90
CA VAL A 85 -1.55 6.58 -10.94
C VAL A 85 -2.62 5.57 -11.36
N ASP A 86 -2.32 4.28 -11.24
CA ASP A 86 -3.24 3.18 -11.47
C ASP A 86 -4.41 3.20 -10.48
N ALA A 87 -4.17 3.54 -9.21
CA ALA A 87 -5.23 3.70 -8.22
C ALA A 87 -6.19 4.84 -8.56
N LEU A 88 -5.69 5.93 -9.17
CA LEU A 88 -6.55 7.02 -9.64
C LEU A 88 -7.42 6.61 -10.84
N LEU A 89 -6.91 5.73 -11.69
CA LEU A 89 -7.62 5.26 -12.87
C LEU A 89 -8.85 4.40 -12.51
N ASP A 90 -8.83 3.76 -11.35
CA ASP A 90 -9.94 2.97 -10.81
C ASP A 90 -11.03 3.81 -10.12
N MET A 91 -10.86 5.13 -10.02
CA MET A 91 -11.80 6.06 -9.38
C MET A 91 -12.63 6.83 -10.42
N GLN A 92 -13.76 7.43 -9.97
CA GLN A 92 -14.50 8.40 -10.77
C GLN A 92 -13.61 9.63 -11.07
N PRO A 93 -13.71 10.29 -12.23
CA PRO A 93 -14.65 9.99 -13.34
C PRO A 93 -14.11 8.97 -14.36
N PHE A 94 -12.95 8.34 -14.14
CA PHE A 94 -12.30 7.45 -15.11
C PHE A 94 -12.96 6.07 -15.16
N ARG A 95 -13.56 5.65 -14.05
CA ARG A 95 -14.32 4.42 -13.91
C ARG A 95 -15.72 4.74 -13.38
N GLU A 96 -16.77 4.34 -14.10
CA GLU A 96 -18.15 4.70 -13.80
C GLU A 96 -18.63 4.16 -12.43
N ASP A 97 -18.28 2.94 -12.12
CA ASP A 97 -18.57 2.25 -10.85
C ASP A 97 -17.47 2.43 -9.79
N GLY A 98 -16.48 3.29 -10.06
CA GLY A 98 -15.37 3.60 -9.15
C GLY A 98 -15.82 4.43 -7.94
N GLU A 99 -15.00 4.38 -6.90
CA GLU A 99 -15.17 5.25 -5.73
C GLU A 99 -14.98 6.74 -6.09
N ALA A 100 -15.32 7.62 -5.15
CA ALA A 100 -15.06 9.05 -5.29
C ALA A 100 -13.54 9.29 -5.48
N PHE A 101 -13.18 10.18 -6.41
CA PHE A 101 -11.79 10.50 -6.69
C PHE A 101 -11.10 11.10 -5.49
N ASN A 102 -10.00 10.51 -5.05
CA ASN A 102 -9.20 11.05 -3.94
C ASN A 102 -7.71 11.11 -4.34
N LEU A 103 -7.22 12.32 -4.58
CA LEU A 103 -5.82 12.55 -4.91
C LEU A 103 -4.87 12.17 -3.77
N GLY A 104 -5.39 12.03 -2.55
CA GLY A 104 -4.66 11.49 -1.41
C GLY A 104 -4.07 10.10 -1.65
N ALA A 105 -4.68 9.29 -2.52
CA ALA A 105 -4.15 8.00 -2.93
C ALA A 105 -2.81 8.11 -3.70
N LEU A 106 -2.62 9.18 -4.47
CA LEU A 106 -1.36 9.47 -5.15
C LEU A 106 -0.32 10.09 -4.19
N LEU A 107 -0.78 11.00 -3.31
CA LEU A 107 0.09 11.69 -2.35
C LEU A 107 0.64 10.72 -1.30
N ALA A 108 -0.15 9.72 -0.89
CA ALA A 108 0.33 8.66 -0.01
C ALA A 108 1.37 7.79 -0.74
N GLY A 109 2.62 7.89 -0.31
CA GLY A 109 3.77 7.22 -0.94
C GLY A 109 4.55 8.12 -1.92
N SER A 110 4.21 9.41 -2.05
CA SER A 110 4.97 10.36 -2.87
C SER A 110 6.26 10.87 -2.19
N GLU A 111 6.46 10.54 -0.91
CA GLU A 111 7.66 10.89 -0.14
C GLU A 111 7.98 12.40 -0.15
N GLY A 112 6.94 13.24 -0.15
CA GLY A 112 7.07 14.70 -0.15
C GLY A 112 7.48 15.33 -1.50
N THR A 113 7.55 14.54 -2.57
CA THR A 113 7.98 15.02 -3.89
C THR A 113 6.90 15.79 -4.64
N LEU A 114 5.62 15.60 -4.30
CA LEU A 114 4.47 16.22 -4.99
C LEU A 114 3.87 17.40 -4.22
N ALA A 115 3.81 17.32 -2.90
CA ALA A 115 3.30 18.38 -2.04
C ALA A 115 3.80 18.17 -0.60
N LEU A 116 3.75 19.24 0.23
CA LEU A 116 4.01 19.13 1.66
C LEU A 116 2.70 18.85 2.41
N THR A 117 2.60 17.71 3.06
CA THR A 117 1.44 17.36 3.90
C THR A 117 1.48 18.16 5.20
N MET A 118 0.43 18.92 5.48
CA MET A 118 0.25 19.70 6.72
C MET A 118 -0.62 18.96 7.73
N GLU A 119 -1.72 18.36 7.25
CA GLU A 119 -2.67 17.60 8.07
C GLU A 119 -3.14 16.38 7.29
N ILE A 120 -3.41 15.28 7.99
CA ILE A 120 -3.97 14.07 7.40
C ILE A 120 -5.07 13.49 8.31
N THR A 121 -6.16 13.08 7.71
CA THR A 121 -7.22 12.32 8.37
C THR A 121 -7.21 10.91 7.82
N LEU A 122 -7.05 9.93 8.71
CA LEU A 122 -7.00 8.51 8.37
C LEU A 122 -8.22 7.78 8.92
N GLN A 123 -8.74 6.82 8.15
CA GLN A 123 -9.65 5.82 8.66
C GLN A 123 -8.87 4.87 9.56
N LEU A 124 -9.34 4.67 10.80
CA LEU A 124 -8.75 3.72 11.73
C LEU A 124 -9.42 2.36 11.60
N ASP A 125 -8.64 1.32 11.84
CA ASP A 125 -9.13 -0.04 12.03
C ASP A 125 -9.39 -0.32 13.51
N ALA A 126 -10.18 -1.37 13.80
CA ALA A 126 -10.32 -1.86 15.15
C ALA A 126 -8.97 -2.35 15.69
N LEU A 127 -8.79 -2.25 17.01
CA LEU A 127 -7.60 -2.79 17.64
C LEU A 127 -7.48 -4.30 17.37
N PRO A 128 -6.25 -4.81 17.21
CA PRO A 128 -6.04 -6.24 17.06
C PRO A 128 -6.52 -7.00 18.31
N PRO A 129 -6.78 -8.31 18.21
CA PRO A 129 -7.11 -9.14 19.37
C PRO A 129 -6.06 -9.02 20.47
N THR A 130 -6.53 -9.07 21.72
CA THR A 130 -5.63 -9.00 22.90
C THR A 130 -4.69 -10.20 22.99
N TYR A 131 -5.13 -11.34 22.47
CA TYR A 131 -4.36 -12.59 22.46
C TYR A 131 -4.07 -12.97 21.03
N ALA A 132 -2.82 -13.32 20.77
CA ALA A 132 -2.34 -13.81 19.49
C ALA A 132 -1.55 -15.11 19.70
N ALA A 133 -1.52 -15.93 18.67
CA ALA A 133 -0.67 -17.12 18.61
C ALA A 133 0.12 -17.11 17.31
N MET A 134 1.38 -17.46 17.40
CA MET A 134 2.24 -17.56 16.23
C MET A 134 2.57 -19.02 15.93
N LEU A 135 2.29 -19.46 14.74
CA LEU A 135 2.71 -20.74 14.20
C LEU A 135 3.98 -20.53 13.38
N VAL A 136 5.00 -21.37 13.64
CA VAL A 136 6.30 -21.24 12.95
C VAL A 136 6.71 -22.58 12.31
N PRO A 137 6.14 -22.94 11.14
CA PRO A 137 6.59 -24.11 10.40
C PRO A 137 8.03 -23.93 9.90
N HIS A 138 8.79 -25.01 9.97
CA HIS A 138 10.20 -25.08 9.59
C HIS A 138 10.36 -25.96 8.35
N TYR A 139 11.16 -25.52 7.40
CA TYR A 139 11.32 -26.16 6.10
C TYR A 139 12.76 -26.59 5.85
N HIS A 140 12.91 -27.71 5.14
CA HIS A 140 14.20 -28.22 4.71
C HIS A 140 14.71 -27.60 3.41
N SER A 141 13.82 -26.90 2.68
CA SER A 141 14.18 -26.15 1.48
C SER A 141 13.40 -24.83 1.40
N LEU A 142 13.96 -23.86 0.68
CA LEU A 142 13.29 -22.60 0.38
C LEU A 142 12.09 -22.82 -0.55
N GLU A 143 12.17 -23.81 -1.46
CA GLU A 143 11.10 -24.15 -2.40
C GLU A 143 9.84 -24.65 -1.67
N ASP A 144 10.00 -25.56 -0.70
CA ASP A 144 8.89 -26.04 0.12
C ASP A 144 8.23 -24.88 0.89
N CYS A 145 9.07 -24.00 1.48
CA CYS A 145 8.57 -22.83 2.21
C CYS A 145 7.73 -21.91 1.32
N LEU A 146 8.22 -21.58 0.13
CA LEU A 146 7.52 -20.72 -0.83
C LEU A 146 6.24 -21.38 -1.36
N SER A 147 6.26 -22.71 -1.55
CA SER A 147 5.09 -23.47 -2.02
C SER A 147 3.94 -23.44 -1.03
N ASP A 148 4.23 -23.36 0.27
CA ASP A 148 3.23 -23.29 1.33
C ASP A 148 2.63 -21.90 1.52
N VAL A 149 3.23 -20.82 0.98
CA VAL A 149 2.70 -19.46 1.14
C VAL A 149 1.28 -19.33 0.58
N ALA A 150 1.02 -19.82 -0.64
CA ALA A 150 -0.30 -19.72 -1.24
C ALA A 150 -1.38 -20.52 -0.47
N PRO A 151 -1.15 -21.79 -0.05
CA PRO A 151 -2.05 -22.50 0.84
C PRO A 151 -2.35 -21.81 2.16
N VAL A 152 -1.35 -21.23 2.84
CA VAL A 152 -1.60 -20.61 4.14
C VAL A 152 -2.30 -19.25 4.01
N MET A 153 -2.09 -18.53 2.91
CA MET A 153 -2.71 -17.24 2.65
C MET A 153 -4.22 -17.29 2.39
N ILE A 154 -4.84 -18.46 2.26
CA ILE A 154 -6.30 -18.59 2.24
C ILE A 154 -6.93 -18.34 3.62
N HIS A 155 -6.14 -18.39 4.69
CA HIS A 155 -6.57 -18.14 6.06
C HIS A 155 -6.48 -16.64 6.40
N PRO A 156 -7.31 -16.13 7.32
CA PRO A 156 -7.34 -14.72 7.69
C PRO A 156 -6.18 -14.35 8.62
N LEU A 157 -4.96 -14.43 8.11
CA LEU A 157 -3.74 -14.13 8.86
C LEU A 157 -3.56 -12.63 9.11
N PHE A 158 -2.93 -12.29 10.23
CA PHE A 158 -2.44 -10.95 10.53
C PHE A 158 -1.02 -10.75 10.00
N LEU A 159 -0.24 -11.82 9.95
CA LEU A 159 1.16 -11.81 9.52
C LEU A 159 1.49 -13.10 8.79
N CYS A 160 2.26 -12.98 7.70
CA CYS A 160 2.91 -14.08 7.01
C CYS A 160 4.28 -13.58 6.54
N GLU A 161 5.31 -13.91 7.31
CA GLU A 161 6.68 -13.48 7.02
C GLU A 161 7.60 -14.70 6.91
N MET A 162 8.53 -14.64 5.97
CA MET A 162 9.52 -15.70 5.76
C MET A 162 10.89 -15.26 6.27
N MET A 163 11.58 -16.17 6.93
CA MET A 163 13.01 -16.04 7.22
C MET A 163 13.75 -17.21 6.56
N ASP A 164 14.70 -16.89 5.71
CA ASP A 164 15.60 -17.87 5.12
C ASP A 164 16.83 -18.16 6.01
N ARG A 165 17.64 -19.12 5.58
CA ARG A 165 18.87 -19.50 6.25
C ARG A 165 19.81 -18.30 6.47
N VAL A 166 19.92 -17.39 5.51
CA VAL A 166 20.82 -16.24 5.59
C VAL A 166 20.43 -15.34 6.75
N ILE A 167 19.15 -15.00 6.85
CA ILE A 167 18.62 -14.19 7.96
C ILE A 167 18.79 -14.93 9.29
N LEU A 168 18.45 -16.21 9.34
CA LEU A 168 18.59 -17.02 10.54
C LEU A 168 20.05 -17.11 11.02
N ASP A 169 21.02 -17.22 10.12
CA ASP A 169 22.43 -17.24 10.45
C ASP A 169 22.94 -15.90 10.97
N CYS A 170 22.49 -14.79 10.40
CA CYS A 170 22.81 -13.43 10.87
C CYS A 170 22.41 -13.20 12.33
N THR A 171 21.37 -13.88 12.82
CA THR A 171 20.91 -13.74 14.21
C THR A 171 21.64 -14.64 15.22
N LYS A 172 22.37 -15.67 14.79
CA LYS A 172 23.05 -16.64 15.67
C LYS A 172 24.08 -15.99 16.61
N ASN A 173 24.86 -15.06 16.08
CA ASN A 173 25.94 -14.38 16.79
C ASN A 173 25.62 -12.93 17.18
N ASN A 174 24.39 -12.48 16.91
CA ASN A 174 23.93 -11.16 17.31
C ASN A 174 23.53 -11.18 18.78
N LEU A 175 24.19 -10.36 19.60
CA LEU A 175 23.98 -10.34 21.06
C LEU A 175 22.53 -9.97 21.45
N GLU A 176 21.90 -9.09 20.68
CA GLU A 176 20.52 -8.64 20.95
C GLU A 176 19.49 -9.64 20.47
N GLN A 177 19.77 -10.36 19.36
CA GLN A 177 18.81 -11.25 18.72
C GLN A 177 18.92 -12.72 19.13
N LYS A 178 20.03 -13.09 19.74
CA LYS A 178 20.29 -14.49 20.11
C LYS A 178 19.19 -15.08 21.03
N GLU A 179 18.72 -14.30 21.98
CA GLU A 179 17.67 -14.74 22.91
C GLU A 179 16.29 -14.83 22.25
N ASN A 180 16.06 -14.03 21.20
CA ASN A 180 14.81 -14.02 20.44
C ASN A 180 14.65 -15.24 19.52
N ARG A 181 15.65 -16.15 19.46
CA ARG A 181 15.63 -17.35 18.63
C ARG A 181 14.93 -18.55 19.29
N PHE A 182 14.27 -18.38 20.41
CA PHE A 182 13.62 -19.46 21.18
C PHE A 182 12.64 -20.31 20.35
N PHE A 183 12.05 -19.73 19.29
CA PHE A 183 11.13 -20.41 18.37
C PHE A 183 11.82 -21.20 17.26
N VAL A 184 13.14 -21.05 17.06
CA VAL A 184 13.89 -21.74 16.00
C VAL A 184 14.38 -23.08 16.52
N SER A 185 13.85 -24.17 15.96
CA SER A 185 14.27 -25.55 16.28
C SER A 185 15.15 -26.12 15.18
N GLY A 186 16.26 -26.76 15.56
CA GLY A 186 17.19 -27.36 14.62
C GLY A 186 17.91 -26.34 13.74
N ASN A 187 18.04 -26.67 12.46
CA ASN A 187 18.77 -25.86 11.49
C ASN A 187 17.99 -25.81 10.14
N PRO A 188 16.83 -25.17 10.11
CA PRO A 188 15.99 -25.10 8.91
C PRO A 188 16.64 -24.26 7.82
N GLU A 189 16.30 -24.55 6.55
CA GLU A 189 16.66 -23.70 5.40
C GLU A 189 15.76 -22.45 5.32
N ALA A 190 14.52 -22.57 5.76
CA ALA A 190 13.60 -21.45 5.89
C ALA A 190 12.55 -21.76 6.95
N LEU A 191 11.86 -20.71 7.39
CA LEU A 191 10.65 -20.80 8.20
C LEU A 191 9.64 -19.74 7.78
N LEU A 192 8.35 -19.99 8.03
CA LEU A 192 7.30 -19.00 8.00
C LEU A 192 6.92 -18.60 9.42
N MET A 193 6.58 -17.35 9.61
CA MET A 193 5.95 -16.82 10.82
C MET A 193 4.52 -16.45 10.46
N LEU A 194 3.57 -17.17 11.03
CA LEU A 194 2.14 -17.04 10.73
C LEU A 194 1.38 -16.63 12.00
N GLU A 195 0.69 -15.50 11.96
CA GLU A 195 -0.17 -15.00 13.05
C GLU A 195 -1.60 -14.80 12.57
#